data_7150bf64d57c5fbf8019778969c09189
#
_entry.id   7150bf64d57c5fbf8019778969c09189
#
_cell.length_a   1.000
_cell.length_b   1.000
_cell.length_c   1.000
_cell.angle_alpha   90.00
_cell.angle_beta   90.00
_cell.angle_gamma   90.00
#
_symmetry.space_group_name_H-M   'P 1'
#
loop_
_entity.id
_entity.type
_entity.pdbx_description
1 polymer ?
#
loop_
_entity_poly.entity_id
_entity_poly.type
_entity_poly.pdbx_seq_one_letter_code
_entity_poly.pdbx_strand_id
1 'polypeptide(L)'
;MIYNNVTGSDLTEVGTAVSGTVDIERLGRLFGPPTQWIITRARSRLERGGSLTGELTLPDPSEQQRVALAGLLGRRPRSGRSLRVDVDDLDTVVRRSGCAPSLAAAVVALTGPIVDRAALAAETARGWRAVFALADPLVDARPVLGAWRDRLGTTGLLRRLAGSLEEGQALMAAAVSVLGALPADGAPISVFAARVLGDGHGLDADRPLSTLVLDAVALLGRSISADADDAGAGPDELAGRTARSTEWRREAWAAVGVLVSELALPVLTLGLPGDRHSVTGRVLDLWRAAGEPVHLSLRQLVRDPPILDALAGVAVFVCENPAVVSAAADRLEAGCRPLVCVGGMPAAAAASLLRLLADAGAVLRYHGDFDWGGLAIANTVTTRFGAVPWRYDRAHYERALRPGLAGLTGRPVDARFDPDLSDALSEHRYRVEEEAVLDDLLADLISDPPADPGSAPSVASSDPH
;
A
#
# COMPACT_ATOMS: atom_id res chain seq x y z
N MET A 1 -7.65 -4.08 -39.99
CA MET A 1 -8.66 -4.98 -40.59
C MET A 1 -8.13 -6.39 -40.50
N ILE A 2 -8.52 -7.14 -39.52
CA ILE A 2 -8.77 -8.60 -39.51
C ILE A 2 -9.39 -8.86 -38.14
N TYR A 3 -10.70 -8.97 -38.17
CA TYR A 3 -11.48 -9.52 -37.04
C TYR A 3 -11.22 -11.02 -37.03
N ASN A 4 -10.65 -11.55 -35.96
CA ASN A 4 -10.72 -12.97 -35.66
C ASN A 4 -11.75 -13.17 -34.53
N ASN A 5 -12.89 -13.70 -34.95
CA ASN A 5 -13.89 -14.35 -34.11
C ASN A 5 -13.21 -15.40 -33.24
N VAL A 6 -13.18 -15.19 -31.93
CA VAL A 6 -13.07 -16.29 -30.96
C VAL A 6 -14.49 -16.70 -30.65
N THR A 7 -14.90 -17.78 -31.29
CA THR A 7 -16.12 -18.53 -30.99
C THR A 7 -16.03 -19.06 -29.57
N GLY A 8 -17.03 -18.66 -28.76
CA GLY A 8 -17.29 -19.27 -27.47
C GLY A 8 -17.64 -20.75 -27.63
N SER A 9 -16.80 -21.60 -27.11
CA SER A 9 -17.06 -23.03 -26.91
C SER A 9 -16.27 -23.46 -25.70
N ASP A 10 -16.94 -23.44 -24.54
CA ASP A 10 -16.86 -24.40 -23.46
C ASP A 10 -17.72 -23.95 -22.27
N LEU A 11 -18.98 -23.62 -22.57
CA LEU A 11 -20.01 -23.66 -21.53
C LEU A 11 -20.41 -25.14 -21.42
N THR A 12 -19.99 -25.77 -20.33
CA THR A 12 -20.46 -27.12 -19.98
C THR A 12 -21.96 -27.04 -19.76
N GLU A 13 -22.71 -27.18 -20.86
CA GLU A 13 -24.13 -27.49 -20.82
C GLU A 13 -24.26 -28.86 -20.14
N VAL A 14 -24.77 -28.84 -18.91
CA VAL A 14 -25.47 -30.04 -18.38
C VAL A 14 -26.80 -30.12 -19.13
N GLY A 15 -26.68 -30.26 -20.44
CA GLY A 15 -27.76 -30.62 -21.33
C GLY A 15 -27.90 -32.15 -21.30
N THR A 16 -28.68 -32.67 -20.38
CA THR A 16 -29.31 -33.97 -20.60
C THR A 16 -30.04 -33.84 -21.94
N ALA A 17 -29.51 -34.46 -22.99
CA ALA A 17 -30.17 -34.59 -24.29
C ALA A 17 -31.50 -35.33 -24.06
N VAL A 18 -32.55 -34.57 -23.89
CA VAL A 18 -33.91 -35.10 -23.75
C VAL A 18 -34.44 -35.32 -25.16
N SER A 19 -34.24 -36.55 -25.65
CA SER A 19 -34.79 -36.99 -26.93
C SER A 19 -36.30 -37.22 -26.76
N GLY A 20 -37.11 -36.17 -26.91
CA GLY A 20 -38.57 -36.23 -26.87
C GLY A 20 -39.12 -34.89 -27.39
N THR A 21 -40.16 -34.95 -28.24
CA THR A 21 -40.89 -33.77 -28.70
C THR A 21 -41.59 -33.09 -27.51
N VAL A 22 -41.25 -31.81 -27.27
CA VAL A 22 -41.85 -30.97 -26.22
C VAL A 22 -42.92 -30.08 -26.87
N ASP A 23 -44.15 -30.19 -26.38
CA ASP A 23 -45.26 -29.33 -26.80
C ASP A 23 -45.41 -28.11 -25.89
N ILE A 24 -44.72 -27.03 -26.27
CA ILE A 24 -44.60 -25.79 -25.48
C ILE A 24 -45.97 -25.12 -25.31
N GLU A 25 -46.84 -25.17 -26.33
CA GLU A 25 -48.16 -24.55 -26.28
C GLU A 25 -49.06 -25.26 -25.26
N ARG A 26 -49.04 -26.59 -25.27
CA ARG A 26 -49.82 -27.40 -24.32
C ARG A 26 -49.24 -27.32 -22.91
N LEU A 27 -47.91 -27.23 -22.73
CA LEU A 27 -47.29 -26.94 -21.46
C LEU A 27 -47.68 -25.56 -20.92
N GLY A 28 -47.74 -24.52 -21.76
CA GLY A 28 -48.21 -23.19 -21.38
C GLY A 28 -49.69 -23.17 -20.91
N ARG A 29 -50.53 -24.07 -21.46
CA ARG A 29 -51.88 -24.24 -20.96
C ARG A 29 -51.93 -25.02 -19.63
N LEU A 30 -51.06 -26.04 -19.47
CA LEU A 30 -50.97 -26.84 -18.27
C LEU A 30 -50.46 -26.05 -17.07
N PHE A 31 -49.44 -25.21 -17.30
CA PHE A 31 -48.81 -24.34 -16.30
C PHE A 31 -49.16 -22.86 -16.54
N GLY A 32 -50.44 -22.55 -16.77
CA GLY A 32 -50.95 -21.19 -16.94
C GLY A 32 -50.76 -20.31 -15.70
N PRO A 33 -51.26 -19.04 -15.74
CA PRO A 33 -50.96 -18.04 -14.69
C PRO A 33 -51.17 -18.51 -13.24
N PRO A 34 -52.25 -19.28 -12.89
CA PRO A 34 -52.43 -19.73 -11.49
C PRO A 34 -51.41 -20.77 -11.02
N THR A 35 -50.81 -21.54 -11.93
CA THR A 35 -49.83 -22.61 -11.64
C THR A 35 -48.41 -22.27 -12.03
N GLN A 36 -48.15 -21.08 -12.62
CA GLN A 36 -46.83 -20.64 -13.05
C GLN A 36 -45.80 -20.61 -11.93
N TRP A 37 -46.26 -20.41 -10.68
CA TRP A 37 -45.36 -20.46 -9.51
C TRP A 37 -44.63 -21.81 -9.38
N ILE A 38 -45.18 -22.92 -9.86
CA ILE A 38 -44.54 -24.24 -9.89
C ILE A 38 -43.33 -24.20 -10.76
N ILE A 39 -43.43 -23.69 -11.99
CA ILE A 39 -42.34 -23.56 -12.93
C ILE A 39 -41.28 -22.63 -12.39
N THR A 40 -41.65 -21.47 -11.81
CA THR A 40 -40.72 -20.51 -11.20
C THR A 40 -39.92 -21.13 -10.05
N ARG A 41 -40.60 -21.90 -9.15
CA ARG A 41 -39.93 -22.54 -8.03
C ARG A 41 -39.07 -23.73 -8.44
N ALA A 42 -39.54 -24.52 -9.39
CA ALA A 42 -38.79 -25.64 -9.97
C ALA A 42 -37.50 -25.10 -10.65
N ARG A 43 -37.63 -24.05 -11.48
CA ARG A 43 -36.48 -23.37 -12.08
C ARG A 43 -35.49 -22.86 -11.01
N SER A 44 -35.98 -22.14 -10.02
CA SER A 44 -35.17 -21.59 -8.94
C SER A 44 -34.42 -22.67 -8.12
N ARG A 45 -35.02 -23.89 -7.97
CA ARG A 45 -34.37 -25.04 -7.34
C ARG A 45 -33.24 -25.59 -8.21
N LEU A 46 -33.48 -25.74 -9.51
CA LEU A 46 -32.47 -26.21 -10.48
C LEU A 46 -31.32 -25.20 -10.59
N GLU A 47 -31.59 -23.90 -10.65
CA GLU A 47 -30.53 -22.84 -10.68
C GLU A 47 -29.67 -22.84 -9.43
N ARG A 48 -30.10 -23.40 -8.31
CA ARG A 48 -29.30 -23.58 -7.09
C ARG A 48 -28.59 -24.93 -7.01
N GLY A 49 -28.56 -25.70 -8.09
CA GLY A 49 -27.94 -27.04 -8.15
C GLY A 49 -28.76 -28.12 -7.41
N GLY A 50 -30.00 -27.82 -7.05
CA GLY A 50 -30.87 -28.78 -6.36
C GLY A 50 -31.61 -29.72 -7.33
N SER A 51 -31.80 -30.98 -6.93
CA SER A 51 -32.65 -31.93 -7.65
C SER A 51 -34.13 -31.57 -7.53
N LEU A 52 -34.93 -31.89 -8.56
CA LEU A 52 -36.39 -31.76 -8.53
C LEU A 52 -37.01 -32.97 -7.80
N THR A 53 -36.88 -33.02 -6.47
CA THR A 53 -37.42 -34.04 -5.57
C THR A 53 -38.14 -33.39 -4.39
N GLY A 54 -39.05 -34.10 -3.72
CA GLY A 54 -39.78 -33.63 -2.55
C GLY A 54 -40.82 -32.54 -2.88
N GLU A 55 -41.14 -31.65 -1.95
CA GLU A 55 -42.25 -30.70 -2.08
C GLU A 55 -41.84 -29.31 -2.60
N LEU A 56 -42.71 -28.71 -3.42
CA LEU A 56 -42.74 -27.28 -3.69
C LEU A 56 -43.87 -26.64 -2.86
N THR A 57 -43.54 -25.51 -2.21
CA THR A 57 -44.48 -24.83 -1.31
C THR A 57 -44.76 -23.41 -1.78
N LEU A 58 -46.02 -23.00 -1.84
CA LEU A 58 -46.47 -21.63 -2.05
C LEU A 58 -47.13 -21.11 -0.76
N PRO A 59 -46.61 -20.09 -0.09
CA PRO A 59 -47.26 -19.43 1.03
C PRO A 59 -48.42 -18.55 0.54
N ASP A 60 -49.44 -18.40 1.36
CA ASP A 60 -50.62 -17.54 1.15
C ASP A 60 -51.20 -17.59 -0.27
N PRO A 61 -51.57 -18.79 -0.76
CA PRO A 61 -52.12 -18.99 -2.11
C PRO A 61 -53.48 -18.39 -2.27
N SER A 62 -53.77 -17.83 -3.44
CA SER A 62 -55.14 -17.42 -3.82
C SER A 62 -56.05 -18.62 -4.04
N GLU A 63 -57.39 -18.40 -4.01
CA GLU A 63 -58.37 -19.45 -4.30
C GLU A 63 -58.18 -20.01 -5.72
N GLN A 64 -57.88 -19.15 -6.69
CA GLN A 64 -57.61 -19.57 -8.06
C GLN A 64 -56.38 -20.52 -8.16
N GLN A 65 -55.33 -20.27 -7.38
CA GLN A 65 -54.16 -21.16 -7.33
C GLN A 65 -54.50 -22.51 -6.69
N ARG A 66 -55.34 -22.53 -5.66
CA ARG A 66 -55.80 -23.78 -5.02
C ARG A 66 -56.60 -24.64 -5.98
N VAL A 67 -57.58 -24.04 -6.64
CA VAL A 67 -58.43 -24.71 -7.62
C VAL A 67 -57.62 -25.22 -8.80
N ALA A 68 -56.72 -24.40 -9.33
CA ALA A 68 -55.85 -24.77 -10.45
C ALA A 68 -54.92 -25.94 -10.12
N LEU A 69 -54.25 -25.92 -8.94
CA LEU A 69 -53.40 -27.05 -8.53
C LEU A 69 -54.25 -28.33 -8.29
N ALA A 70 -55.40 -28.20 -7.67
CA ALA A 70 -56.29 -29.32 -7.45
C ALA A 70 -56.74 -29.96 -8.76
N GLY A 71 -57.12 -29.13 -9.76
CA GLY A 71 -57.43 -29.57 -11.11
C GLY A 71 -56.25 -30.23 -11.82
N LEU A 72 -55.05 -29.67 -11.70
CA LEU A 72 -53.81 -30.22 -12.27
C LEU A 72 -53.50 -31.63 -11.73
N LEU A 73 -53.74 -31.87 -10.43
CA LEU A 73 -53.48 -33.13 -9.76
C LEU A 73 -54.67 -34.10 -9.77
N GLY A 74 -55.83 -33.71 -10.28
CA GLY A 74 -57.04 -34.51 -10.22
C GLY A 74 -57.58 -34.75 -8.78
N ARG A 75 -57.34 -33.76 -7.87
CA ARG A 75 -57.65 -33.85 -6.43
C ARG A 75 -58.65 -32.74 -6.02
N ARG A 76 -59.22 -32.83 -4.83
CA ARG A 76 -60.03 -31.73 -4.28
C ARG A 76 -59.15 -30.61 -3.73
N PRO A 77 -59.57 -29.34 -3.84
CA PRO A 77 -58.83 -28.21 -3.26
C PRO A 77 -58.67 -28.39 -1.74
N ARG A 78 -57.46 -28.08 -1.24
CA ARG A 78 -57.15 -28.11 0.19
C ARG A 78 -57.11 -26.68 0.75
N SER A 79 -57.69 -26.50 1.95
CA SER A 79 -57.57 -25.25 2.72
C SER A 79 -56.26 -25.22 3.53
N GLY A 80 -55.75 -24.03 3.87
CA GLY A 80 -54.55 -23.85 4.68
C GLY A 80 -53.74 -22.61 4.28
N ARG A 81 -52.77 -22.22 5.10
CA ARG A 81 -51.93 -21.02 4.84
C ARG A 81 -50.85 -21.26 3.78
N SER A 82 -50.63 -22.50 3.37
CA SER A 82 -49.68 -22.84 2.32
C SER A 82 -50.20 -23.90 1.40
N LEU A 83 -49.80 -23.88 0.14
CA LEU A 83 -50.09 -24.90 -0.86
C LEU A 83 -48.80 -25.70 -1.07
N ARG A 84 -48.89 -27.02 -0.95
CA ARG A 84 -47.74 -27.93 -1.13
C ARG A 84 -48.06 -28.92 -2.22
N VAL A 85 -47.08 -29.23 -3.03
CA VAL A 85 -47.19 -30.22 -4.09
C VAL A 85 -45.88 -31.00 -4.16
N ASP A 86 -46.02 -32.31 -4.26
CA ASP A 86 -44.92 -33.22 -4.49
C ASP A 86 -44.42 -33.08 -5.93
N VAL A 87 -43.10 -33.01 -6.10
CA VAL A 87 -42.45 -32.89 -7.41
C VAL A 87 -42.70 -34.15 -8.26
N ASP A 88 -42.74 -35.34 -7.65
CA ASP A 88 -42.99 -36.60 -8.36
C ASP A 88 -44.44 -36.68 -8.89
N ASP A 89 -45.38 -36.13 -8.14
CA ASP A 89 -46.78 -35.95 -8.62
C ASP A 89 -46.82 -35.08 -9.87
N LEU A 90 -46.08 -33.94 -9.85
CA LEU A 90 -46.02 -33.01 -11.00
C LEU A 90 -45.30 -33.65 -12.20
N ASP A 91 -44.20 -34.36 -11.98
CA ASP A 91 -43.47 -35.07 -13.05
C ASP A 91 -44.39 -36.14 -13.69
N THR A 92 -45.14 -36.85 -12.86
CA THR A 92 -46.17 -37.82 -13.35
C THR A 92 -47.22 -37.16 -14.19
N VAL A 93 -47.76 -35.99 -13.80
CA VAL A 93 -48.74 -35.23 -14.59
C VAL A 93 -48.15 -34.81 -15.94
N VAL A 94 -46.91 -34.27 -15.94
CA VAL A 94 -46.23 -33.86 -17.17
C VAL A 94 -46.03 -35.03 -18.13
N ARG A 95 -45.53 -36.18 -17.63
CA ARG A 95 -45.33 -37.39 -18.44
C ARG A 95 -46.65 -37.92 -19.01
N ARG A 96 -47.67 -38.04 -18.16
CA ARG A 96 -49.00 -38.51 -18.60
C ARG A 96 -49.67 -37.58 -19.63
N SER A 97 -49.43 -36.29 -19.54
CA SER A 97 -49.94 -35.33 -20.50
C SER A 97 -49.29 -35.47 -21.90
N GLY A 98 -48.14 -36.15 -22.00
CA GLY A 98 -47.38 -36.28 -23.23
C GLY A 98 -46.72 -34.98 -23.70
N CYS A 99 -46.75 -33.91 -22.89
CA CYS A 99 -46.25 -32.59 -23.29
C CYS A 99 -44.73 -32.47 -23.18
N ALA A 100 -44.13 -33.20 -22.24
CA ALA A 100 -42.68 -33.27 -22.05
C ALA A 100 -42.28 -34.59 -21.36
N PRO A 101 -41.06 -35.07 -21.53
CA PRO A 101 -40.57 -36.31 -20.93
C PRO A 101 -40.36 -36.24 -19.42
N SER A 102 -40.26 -35.01 -18.85
CA SER A 102 -40.13 -34.77 -17.41
C SER A 102 -40.50 -33.33 -17.03
N LEU A 103 -40.75 -33.10 -15.74
CA LEU A 103 -40.94 -31.74 -15.21
C LEU A 103 -39.71 -30.86 -15.48
N ALA A 104 -38.49 -31.38 -15.37
CA ALA A 104 -37.26 -30.64 -15.68
C ALA A 104 -37.26 -30.19 -17.15
N ALA A 105 -37.60 -31.06 -18.08
CA ALA A 105 -37.72 -30.72 -19.50
C ALA A 105 -38.79 -29.66 -19.74
N ALA A 106 -39.91 -29.75 -19.06
CA ALA A 106 -41.01 -28.76 -19.13
C ALA A 106 -40.52 -27.36 -18.63
N VAL A 107 -39.79 -27.34 -17.53
CA VAL A 107 -39.21 -26.09 -16.99
C VAL A 107 -38.25 -25.47 -17.99
N VAL A 108 -37.31 -26.24 -18.56
CA VAL A 108 -36.37 -25.76 -19.58
C VAL A 108 -37.11 -25.23 -20.82
N ALA A 109 -38.09 -25.97 -21.30
CA ALA A 109 -38.86 -25.57 -22.48
C ALA A 109 -39.63 -24.25 -22.30
N LEU A 110 -40.19 -24.04 -21.09
CA LEU A 110 -41.02 -22.85 -20.78
C LEU A 110 -40.18 -21.63 -20.40
N THR A 111 -38.96 -21.83 -19.91
CA THR A 111 -38.16 -20.74 -19.29
C THR A 111 -36.79 -20.55 -19.88
N GLY A 112 -36.38 -21.38 -20.84
CA GLY A 112 -35.05 -21.40 -21.43
C GLY A 112 -34.01 -22.20 -20.61
N PRO A 113 -32.77 -22.25 -21.06
CA PRO A 113 -31.68 -22.98 -20.40
C PRO A 113 -31.52 -22.63 -18.93
N ILE A 114 -31.15 -23.62 -18.13
CA ILE A 114 -30.90 -23.44 -16.68
C ILE A 114 -29.42 -23.31 -16.45
N VAL A 115 -29.03 -22.21 -15.80
CA VAL A 115 -27.64 -22.01 -15.37
C VAL A 115 -27.52 -22.42 -13.90
N ASP A 116 -26.67 -23.39 -13.62
CA ASP A 116 -26.36 -23.77 -12.23
C ASP A 116 -25.48 -22.66 -11.62
N ARG A 117 -26.14 -21.75 -10.91
CA ARG A 117 -25.45 -20.62 -10.25
C ARG A 117 -24.49 -21.07 -9.16
N ALA A 118 -24.73 -22.21 -8.51
CA ALA A 118 -23.86 -22.73 -7.49
C ALA A 118 -22.58 -23.29 -8.10
N ALA A 119 -22.70 -24.04 -9.19
CA ALA A 119 -21.54 -24.54 -9.93
C ALA A 119 -20.72 -23.39 -10.51
N LEU A 120 -21.35 -22.41 -11.12
CA LEU A 120 -20.68 -21.21 -11.67
C LEU A 120 -19.95 -20.40 -10.57
N ALA A 121 -20.60 -20.20 -9.41
CA ALA A 121 -19.96 -19.54 -8.28
C ALA A 121 -18.78 -20.32 -7.73
N ALA A 122 -18.91 -21.66 -7.64
CA ALA A 122 -17.81 -22.55 -7.21
C ALA A 122 -16.63 -22.52 -8.19
N GLU A 123 -16.91 -22.50 -9.49
CA GLU A 123 -15.91 -22.39 -10.55
C GLU A 123 -15.18 -21.06 -10.48
N THR A 124 -15.91 -19.96 -10.39
CA THR A 124 -15.36 -18.61 -10.19
C THR A 124 -14.47 -18.56 -8.94
N ALA A 125 -14.93 -19.15 -7.84
CA ALA A 125 -14.16 -19.20 -6.59
C ALA A 125 -12.88 -20.05 -6.75
N ARG A 126 -12.93 -21.15 -7.50
CA ARG A 126 -11.74 -21.96 -7.82
C ARG A 126 -10.76 -21.18 -8.68
N GLY A 127 -11.24 -20.45 -9.70
CA GLY A 127 -10.42 -19.61 -10.56
C GLY A 127 -9.68 -18.55 -9.76
N TRP A 128 -10.37 -17.83 -8.88
CA TRP A 128 -9.71 -16.82 -8.03
C TRP A 128 -8.68 -17.44 -7.07
N ARG A 129 -8.95 -18.62 -6.51
CA ARG A 129 -7.93 -19.30 -5.68
C ARG A 129 -6.67 -19.63 -6.48
N ALA A 130 -6.81 -20.07 -7.74
CA ALA A 130 -5.67 -20.34 -8.62
C ALA A 130 -4.89 -19.06 -8.93
N VAL A 131 -5.56 -17.91 -9.12
CA VAL A 131 -4.91 -16.61 -9.29
C VAL A 131 -4.07 -16.23 -8.07
N PHE A 132 -4.61 -16.38 -6.86
CA PHE A 132 -3.85 -16.08 -5.63
C PHE A 132 -2.67 -17.04 -5.43
N ALA A 133 -2.81 -18.31 -5.84
CA ALA A 133 -1.74 -19.30 -5.75
C ALA A 133 -0.53 -18.98 -6.64
N LEU A 134 -0.65 -18.09 -7.64
CA LEU A 134 0.50 -17.61 -8.41
C LEU A 134 1.56 -16.93 -7.56
N ALA A 135 1.16 -16.35 -6.43
CA ALA A 135 2.10 -15.70 -5.50
C ALA A 135 2.76 -16.67 -4.51
N ASP A 136 2.28 -17.93 -4.38
CA ASP A 136 2.76 -18.86 -3.36
C ASP A 136 4.27 -19.13 -3.46
N PRO A 137 4.87 -19.41 -4.63
CA PRO A 137 6.31 -19.63 -4.73
C PRO A 137 7.14 -18.41 -4.31
N LEU A 138 6.62 -17.20 -4.57
CA LEU A 138 7.28 -15.97 -4.17
C LEU A 138 7.18 -15.74 -2.66
N VAL A 139 6.03 -16.05 -2.05
CA VAL A 139 5.82 -15.96 -0.60
C VAL A 139 6.66 -17.01 0.14
N ASP A 140 6.76 -18.23 -0.39
CA ASP A 140 7.63 -19.28 0.18
C ASP A 140 9.10 -18.86 0.18
N ALA A 141 9.57 -18.22 -0.90
CA ALA A 141 10.93 -17.68 -0.99
C ALA A 141 11.14 -16.41 -0.14
N ARG A 142 10.08 -15.65 0.16
CA ARG A 142 10.11 -14.36 0.88
C ARG A 142 8.92 -14.26 1.84
N PRO A 143 8.98 -14.85 3.04
CA PRO A 143 7.86 -14.93 3.98
C PRO A 143 7.25 -13.58 4.37
N VAL A 144 8.04 -12.50 4.35
CA VAL A 144 7.55 -11.13 4.61
C VAL A 144 6.39 -10.70 3.68
N LEU A 145 6.30 -11.28 2.49
CA LEU A 145 5.22 -11.02 1.53
C LEU A 145 3.91 -11.74 1.86
N GLY A 146 3.89 -12.67 2.84
CA GLY A 146 2.69 -13.35 3.30
C GLY A 146 1.60 -12.36 3.74
N ALA A 147 1.97 -11.34 4.52
CA ALA A 147 1.04 -10.30 4.96
C ALA A 147 0.41 -9.50 3.80
N TRP A 148 1.16 -9.24 2.73
CA TRP A 148 0.62 -8.62 1.51
C TRP A 148 -0.38 -9.53 0.80
N ARG A 149 -0.03 -10.81 0.58
CA ARG A 149 -0.90 -11.78 -0.07
C ARG A 149 -2.22 -11.97 0.69
N ASP A 150 -2.19 -12.09 2.02
CA ASP A 150 -3.37 -12.22 2.87
C ASP A 150 -4.25 -10.96 2.84
N ARG A 151 -3.64 -9.78 2.83
CA ARG A 151 -4.36 -8.51 2.69
C ARG A 151 -5.07 -8.41 1.34
N LEU A 152 -4.47 -8.86 0.25
CA LEU A 152 -5.15 -8.92 -1.06
C LEU A 152 -6.40 -9.78 -1.01
N GLY A 153 -6.34 -10.93 -0.32
CA GLY A 153 -7.47 -11.83 -0.11
C GLY A 153 -8.60 -11.19 0.70
N THR A 154 -8.26 -10.57 1.84
CA THR A 154 -9.23 -10.00 2.78
C THR A 154 -9.86 -8.71 2.28
N THR A 155 -9.10 -7.83 1.63
CA THR A 155 -9.59 -6.54 1.12
C THR A 155 -10.30 -6.64 -0.24
N GLY A 156 -10.11 -7.72 -0.97
CA GLY A 156 -10.60 -7.88 -2.35
C GLY A 156 -9.98 -6.88 -3.34
N LEU A 157 -8.81 -6.31 -3.02
CA LEU A 157 -8.16 -5.29 -3.85
C LEU A 157 -7.89 -5.79 -5.26
N LEU A 158 -7.31 -6.99 -5.40
CA LEU A 158 -7.02 -7.57 -6.71
C LEU A 158 -8.28 -7.68 -7.58
N ARG A 159 -9.40 -8.14 -7.02
CA ARG A 159 -10.67 -8.27 -7.75
C ARG A 159 -11.24 -6.93 -8.22
N ARG A 160 -11.08 -5.88 -7.40
CA ARG A 160 -11.52 -4.53 -7.77
C ARG A 160 -10.65 -3.90 -8.88
N LEU A 161 -9.35 -4.21 -8.89
CA LEU A 161 -8.43 -3.69 -9.89
C LEU A 161 -8.53 -4.40 -11.24
N ALA A 162 -8.86 -5.70 -11.23
CA ALA A 162 -8.83 -6.55 -12.41
C ALA A 162 -10.15 -6.59 -13.18
N GLY A 163 -11.31 -6.45 -12.55
CA GLY A 163 -12.60 -6.55 -13.24
C GLY A 163 -12.99 -7.96 -13.72
N SER A 164 -12.04 -8.75 -14.23
CA SER A 164 -12.25 -10.14 -14.69
C SER A 164 -11.23 -11.11 -14.10
N LEU A 165 -11.50 -12.42 -14.21
CA LEU A 165 -10.56 -13.47 -13.76
C LEU A 165 -9.26 -13.46 -14.60
N GLU A 166 -9.38 -13.27 -15.90
CA GLU A 166 -8.26 -13.24 -16.84
C GLU A 166 -7.34 -12.04 -16.55
N GLU A 167 -7.93 -10.86 -16.39
CA GLU A 167 -7.17 -9.66 -15.99
C GLU A 167 -6.53 -9.84 -14.61
N GLY A 168 -7.21 -10.51 -13.67
CA GLY A 168 -6.69 -10.84 -12.36
C GLY A 168 -5.46 -11.75 -12.43
N GLN A 169 -5.48 -12.73 -13.32
CA GLN A 169 -4.36 -13.62 -13.56
C GLN A 169 -3.16 -12.87 -14.17
N ALA A 170 -3.40 -12.05 -15.18
CA ALA A 170 -2.36 -11.23 -15.80
C ALA A 170 -1.75 -10.24 -14.81
N LEU A 171 -2.58 -9.56 -14.02
CA LEU A 171 -2.14 -8.57 -13.02
C LEU A 171 -1.33 -9.23 -11.88
N MET A 172 -1.75 -10.41 -11.40
CA MET A 172 -1.00 -11.14 -10.39
C MET A 172 0.33 -11.68 -10.93
N ALA A 173 0.36 -12.21 -12.15
CA ALA A 173 1.59 -12.67 -12.78
C ALA A 173 2.60 -11.52 -12.95
N ALA A 174 2.14 -10.34 -13.39
CA ALA A 174 2.96 -9.15 -13.48
C ALA A 174 3.47 -8.71 -12.09
N ALA A 175 2.63 -8.76 -11.05
CA ALA A 175 3.04 -8.44 -9.68
C ALA A 175 4.14 -9.39 -9.17
N VAL A 176 3.98 -10.69 -9.40
CA VAL A 176 5.00 -11.70 -9.04
C VAL A 176 6.32 -11.43 -9.78
N SER A 177 6.26 -11.08 -11.08
CA SER A 177 7.46 -10.74 -11.86
C SER A 177 8.17 -9.51 -11.30
N VAL A 178 7.43 -8.44 -10.99
CA VAL A 178 7.97 -7.21 -10.41
C VAL A 178 8.62 -7.48 -9.05
N LEU A 179 7.90 -8.12 -8.14
CA LEU A 179 8.40 -8.40 -6.80
C LEU A 179 9.55 -9.43 -6.79
N GLY A 180 9.55 -10.38 -7.73
CA GLY A 180 10.63 -11.34 -7.92
C GLY A 180 11.94 -10.71 -8.40
N ALA A 181 11.85 -9.62 -9.15
CA ALA A 181 13.01 -8.88 -9.70
C ALA A 181 13.62 -7.86 -8.72
N LEU A 182 13.08 -7.73 -7.49
CA LEU A 182 13.62 -6.86 -6.45
C LEU A 182 14.56 -7.64 -5.50
N PRO A 183 15.58 -7.00 -4.88
CA PRO A 183 15.97 -5.60 -5.05
C PRO A 183 16.64 -5.34 -6.39
N ALA A 184 16.65 -4.06 -6.82
CA ALA A 184 17.30 -3.58 -8.03
C ALA A 184 18.51 -2.68 -7.72
N ASP A 185 19.41 -2.50 -8.69
CA ASP A 185 20.68 -1.76 -8.51
C ASP A 185 20.54 -0.26 -8.84
N GLY A 186 19.60 0.44 -8.20
CA GLY A 186 19.38 1.86 -8.44
C GLY A 186 18.85 2.19 -9.84
N ALA A 187 18.03 1.34 -10.42
CA ALA A 187 17.46 1.56 -11.75
C ALA A 187 16.28 2.56 -11.71
N PRO A 188 16.15 3.49 -12.69
CA PRO A 188 14.92 4.26 -12.85
C PRO A 188 13.70 3.36 -12.99
N ILE A 189 12.56 3.74 -12.39
CA ILE A 189 11.35 2.92 -12.38
C ILE A 189 10.85 2.56 -13.78
N SER A 190 10.96 3.48 -14.74
CA SER A 190 10.59 3.22 -16.14
C SER A 190 11.50 2.20 -16.81
N VAL A 191 12.80 2.25 -16.55
CA VAL A 191 13.77 1.26 -17.06
C VAL A 191 13.57 -0.10 -16.41
N PHE A 192 13.32 -0.12 -15.11
CA PHE A 192 12.98 -1.34 -14.39
C PHE A 192 11.68 -1.97 -14.92
N ALA A 193 10.61 -1.17 -15.08
CA ALA A 193 9.34 -1.61 -15.65
C ALA A 193 9.48 -2.15 -17.07
N ALA A 194 10.18 -1.44 -17.95
CA ALA A 194 10.44 -1.90 -19.31
C ALA A 194 11.17 -3.25 -19.36
N ARG A 195 12.17 -3.45 -18.48
CA ARG A 195 12.92 -4.70 -18.39
C ARG A 195 12.07 -5.87 -17.89
N VAL A 196 11.22 -5.65 -16.89
CA VAL A 196 10.47 -6.72 -16.21
C VAL A 196 9.14 -7.02 -16.88
N LEU A 197 8.48 -5.99 -17.39
CA LEU A 197 7.11 -6.05 -17.95
C LEU A 197 7.05 -5.87 -19.47
N GLY A 198 8.14 -5.42 -20.08
CA GLY A 198 8.11 -4.99 -21.49
C GLY A 198 7.44 -3.64 -21.73
N ASP A 199 6.99 -2.96 -20.67
CA ASP A 199 6.30 -1.66 -20.70
C ASP A 199 6.91 -0.70 -19.66
N GLY A 200 7.56 0.37 -20.13
CA GLY A 200 8.16 1.37 -19.26
C GLY A 200 7.16 2.16 -18.39
N HIS A 201 5.89 2.14 -18.74
CA HIS A 201 4.79 2.80 -18.05
C HIS A 201 3.98 1.85 -17.14
N GLY A 202 4.32 0.57 -17.11
CA GLY A 202 3.59 -0.47 -16.37
C GLY A 202 3.51 -0.23 -14.86
N LEU A 203 4.43 0.56 -14.30
CA LEU A 203 4.50 0.91 -12.88
C LEU A 203 4.19 2.39 -12.60
N ASP A 204 3.60 3.13 -13.53
CA ASP A 204 3.16 4.50 -13.29
C ASP A 204 2.13 4.57 -12.15
N ALA A 205 2.02 5.74 -11.48
CA ALA A 205 1.26 5.87 -10.25
C ALA A 205 -0.23 5.55 -10.38
N ASP A 206 -0.79 5.79 -11.55
CA ASP A 206 -2.20 5.57 -11.91
C ASP A 206 -2.50 4.13 -12.37
N ARG A 207 -1.47 3.31 -12.58
CA ARG A 207 -1.65 1.93 -13.05
C ARG A 207 -2.10 0.98 -11.93
N PRO A 208 -3.02 0.05 -12.23
CA PRO A 208 -3.49 -0.97 -11.27
C PRO A 208 -2.35 -1.78 -10.64
N LEU A 209 -1.35 -2.16 -11.45
CA LEU A 209 -0.19 -2.91 -10.98
C LEU A 209 0.62 -2.15 -9.94
N SER A 210 0.83 -0.85 -10.16
CA SER A 210 1.53 0.01 -9.20
C SER A 210 0.83 0.03 -7.82
N THR A 211 -0.51 0.14 -7.83
CA THR A 211 -1.31 0.07 -6.60
C THR A 211 -1.21 -1.31 -5.93
N LEU A 212 -1.21 -2.39 -6.72
CA LEU A 212 -1.17 -3.75 -6.21
C LEU A 212 0.15 -4.09 -5.51
N VAL A 213 1.29 -3.67 -6.07
CA VAL A 213 2.62 -4.05 -5.57
C VAL A 213 3.17 -3.13 -4.50
N LEU A 214 2.67 -1.90 -4.36
CA LEU A 214 3.30 -0.86 -3.55
C LEU A 214 3.45 -1.23 -2.06
N ASP A 215 2.43 -1.88 -1.47
CA ASP A 215 2.50 -2.36 -0.09
C ASP A 215 3.56 -3.48 0.07
N ALA A 216 3.67 -4.37 -0.93
CA ALA A 216 4.68 -5.43 -0.94
C ALA A 216 6.10 -4.87 -1.08
N VAL A 217 6.28 -3.86 -1.93
CA VAL A 217 7.55 -3.13 -2.10
C VAL A 217 7.99 -2.50 -0.78
N ALA A 218 7.07 -1.85 -0.06
CA ALA A 218 7.35 -1.27 1.25
C ALA A 218 7.70 -2.34 2.32
N LEU A 219 7.07 -3.52 2.27
CA LEU A 219 7.42 -4.66 3.13
C LEU A 219 8.84 -5.17 2.85
N LEU A 220 9.20 -5.35 1.58
CA LEU A 220 10.53 -5.77 1.16
C LEU A 220 11.61 -4.76 1.58
N GLY A 221 11.37 -3.47 1.37
CA GLY A 221 12.29 -2.41 1.77
C GLY A 221 12.58 -2.42 3.28
N ARG A 222 11.58 -2.67 4.11
CA ARG A 222 11.77 -2.80 5.56
C ARG A 222 12.56 -4.06 5.94
N SER A 223 12.32 -5.20 5.28
CA SER A 223 13.07 -6.41 5.58
C SER A 223 14.55 -6.27 5.22
N ILE A 224 14.87 -5.59 4.12
CA ILE A 224 16.25 -5.29 3.73
C ILE A 224 16.93 -4.39 4.76
N SER A 225 16.18 -3.44 5.35
CA SER A 225 16.71 -2.56 6.42
C SER A 225 16.72 -3.25 7.80
N ALA A 226 15.87 -4.25 8.06
CA ALA A 226 15.77 -4.97 9.33
C ALA A 226 16.78 -6.12 9.48
N ASP A 227 17.41 -6.58 8.39
CA ASP A 227 18.62 -7.41 8.46
C ASP A 227 19.82 -6.62 9.05
N ALA A 228 19.60 -5.31 9.35
CA ALA A 228 20.52 -4.39 10.04
C ALA A 228 20.03 -3.91 11.41
N ASP A 229 19.25 -4.63 12.17
CA ASP A 229 18.73 -4.39 13.53
C ASP A 229 17.24 -4.02 13.67
N ASP A 230 16.59 -4.97 14.34
CA ASP A 230 15.41 -4.97 15.21
C ASP A 230 14.02 -4.57 14.67
N ALA A 231 13.16 -5.57 14.80
CA ALA A 231 11.73 -5.55 14.55
C ALA A 231 10.96 -4.68 15.59
N GLY A 232 10.38 -3.57 15.15
CA GLY A 232 9.65 -2.70 16.07
C GLY A 232 8.40 -1.98 15.56
N ALA A 233 7.99 -2.11 14.30
CA ALA A 233 6.75 -1.47 13.83
C ALA A 233 5.76 -2.52 13.33
N GLY A 234 4.65 -2.72 14.06
CA GLY A 234 3.60 -3.65 13.72
C GLY A 234 2.84 -3.30 12.43
N PRO A 235 2.16 -4.28 11.80
CA PRO A 235 1.44 -4.10 10.53
C PRO A 235 0.28 -3.09 10.56
N ASP A 236 -0.19 -2.68 11.73
CA ASP A 236 -1.35 -1.78 11.90
C ASP A 236 -1.02 -0.28 11.75
N GLU A 237 0.24 0.15 11.87
CA GLU A 237 0.62 1.56 11.64
C GLU A 237 0.51 2.01 10.17
N LEU A 238 0.40 1.08 9.24
CA LEU A 238 0.20 1.36 7.81
C LEU A 238 -1.25 1.75 7.46
N ALA A 239 -2.22 1.36 8.27
CA ALA A 239 -3.64 1.64 8.02
C ALA A 239 -4.06 3.07 8.41
N GLY A 240 -3.29 3.75 9.26
CA GLY A 240 -3.59 5.09 9.78
C GLY A 240 -2.84 6.24 9.13
N ARG A 241 -1.87 5.99 8.25
CA ARG A 241 -1.11 7.06 7.59
C ARG A 241 -1.89 7.61 6.41
N THR A 242 -2.38 8.80 6.60
CA THR A 242 -2.90 9.74 5.62
C THR A 242 -2.21 9.58 4.27
N ALA A 243 -3.04 9.20 3.27
CA ALA A 243 -2.72 9.22 1.86
C ALA A 243 -1.27 8.79 1.54
N ARG A 244 -1.12 7.63 0.94
CA ARG A 244 0.10 7.19 0.26
C ARG A 244 0.69 8.35 -0.54
N SER A 245 1.47 9.21 0.13
CA SER A 245 2.00 10.42 -0.46
C SER A 245 2.99 10.05 -1.57
N THR A 246 3.23 10.98 -2.47
CA THR A 246 4.21 10.79 -3.55
C THR A 246 5.60 10.49 -2.94
N GLU A 247 5.91 11.10 -1.79
CA GLU A 247 7.15 10.91 -1.04
C GLU A 247 7.26 9.48 -0.51
N TRP A 248 6.22 8.96 0.15
CA TRP A 248 6.20 7.58 0.66
C TRP A 248 6.40 6.56 -0.47
N ARG A 249 5.78 6.79 -1.64
CA ARG A 249 5.99 5.94 -2.81
C ARG A 249 7.45 5.96 -3.28
N ARG A 250 8.07 7.14 -3.36
CA ARG A 250 9.48 7.28 -3.74
C ARG A 250 10.40 6.56 -2.78
N GLU A 251 10.17 6.71 -1.47
CA GLU A 251 10.93 6.04 -0.43
C GLU A 251 10.80 4.52 -0.49
N ALA A 252 9.57 4.02 -0.63
CA ALA A 252 9.32 2.58 -0.71
C ALA A 252 10.07 1.94 -1.88
N TRP A 253 10.03 2.56 -3.06
CA TRP A 253 10.77 2.10 -4.23
C TRP A 253 12.29 2.25 -4.06
N ALA A 254 12.76 3.36 -3.49
CA ALA A 254 14.19 3.58 -3.23
C ALA A 254 14.77 2.54 -2.28
N ALA A 255 14.02 2.16 -1.24
CA ALA A 255 14.44 1.14 -0.28
C ALA A 255 14.70 -0.26 -0.90
N VAL A 256 14.13 -0.52 -2.08
CA VAL A 256 14.38 -1.74 -2.87
C VAL A 256 15.23 -1.48 -4.12
N GLY A 257 15.92 -0.33 -4.18
CA GLY A 257 16.85 0.02 -5.26
C GLY A 257 16.19 0.44 -6.58
N VAL A 258 14.92 0.87 -6.56
CA VAL A 258 14.21 1.43 -7.72
C VAL A 258 13.98 2.93 -7.52
N LEU A 259 14.42 3.76 -8.46
CA LEU A 259 14.42 5.22 -8.34
C LEU A 259 13.23 5.85 -9.04
N VAL A 260 12.34 6.47 -8.26
CA VAL A 260 11.23 7.28 -8.77
C VAL A 260 11.63 8.74 -8.68
N SER A 261 11.71 9.45 -9.80
CA SER A 261 12.16 10.87 -9.83
C SER A 261 13.52 11.06 -9.15
N GLU A 262 14.50 10.27 -9.54
CA GLU A 262 15.84 10.17 -8.90
C GLU A 262 16.64 11.47 -8.79
N LEU A 263 16.30 12.48 -9.58
CA LEU A 263 16.95 13.79 -9.59
C LEU A 263 16.08 14.89 -8.94
N ALA A 264 14.82 14.58 -8.60
CA ALA A 264 13.92 15.57 -7.98
C ALA A 264 14.09 15.59 -6.46
N LEU A 265 13.93 16.77 -5.84
CA LEU A 265 14.01 16.99 -4.40
C LEU A 265 15.32 16.43 -3.78
N PRO A 266 16.48 16.97 -4.15
CA PRO A 266 17.74 16.63 -3.51
C PRO A 266 17.74 17.09 -2.05
N VAL A 267 18.61 16.49 -1.22
CA VAL A 267 18.84 16.94 0.15
C VAL A 267 20.01 17.91 0.19
N LEU A 268 19.86 19.01 0.93
CA LEU A 268 20.89 20.02 1.10
C LEU A 268 21.73 19.68 2.35
N THR A 269 23.06 19.77 2.24
CA THR A 269 23.98 19.46 3.35
C THR A 269 25.12 20.47 3.40
N LEU A 270 25.70 20.62 4.59
CA LEU A 270 26.90 21.42 4.83
C LEU A 270 27.82 20.70 5.85
N GLY A 271 29.12 20.74 5.66
CA GLY A 271 30.08 20.23 6.62
C GLY A 271 30.10 18.71 6.79
N LEU A 272 29.36 17.93 6.01
CA LEU A 272 29.39 16.46 6.06
C LEU A 272 30.77 15.96 5.57
N PRO A 273 31.46 15.10 6.35
CA PRO A 273 32.65 14.43 5.87
C PRO A 273 32.30 13.42 4.78
N GLY A 274 33.23 13.21 3.89
CA GLY A 274 33.10 12.19 2.87
C GLY A 274 34.16 11.09 2.99
N ASP A 275 34.34 10.36 1.89
CA ASP A 275 35.31 9.28 1.78
C ASP A 275 36.00 9.32 0.42
N ARG A 276 37.12 8.54 0.28
CA ARG A 276 37.86 8.47 -0.97
C ARG A 276 37.40 7.37 -1.93
N HIS A 277 36.52 6.49 -1.49
CA HIS A 277 36.10 5.29 -2.22
C HIS A 277 34.95 5.58 -3.16
N SER A 278 33.95 6.36 -2.70
CA SER A 278 32.81 6.77 -3.52
C SER A 278 33.08 8.13 -4.21
N VAL A 279 32.42 8.38 -5.34
CA VAL A 279 32.44 9.71 -5.98
C VAL A 279 31.71 10.71 -5.11
N THR A 280 30.54 10.28 -4.56
CA THR A 280 29.73 11.10 -3.67
C THR A 280 30.49 11.51 -2.42
N GLY A 281 31.27 10.60 -1.82
CA GLY A 281 32.12 10.91 -0.67
C GLY A 281 33.21 11.94 -1.01
N ARG A 282 33.88 11.80 -2.16
CA ARG A 282 34.89 12.80 -2.60
C ARG A 282 34.27 14.18 -2.83
N VAL A 283 33.06 14.24 -3.34
CA VAL A 283 32.31 15.50 -3.51
C VAL A 283 32.01 16.12 -2.15
N LEU A 284 31.52 15.33 -1.18
CA LEU A 284 31.30 15.82 0.19
C LEU A 284 32.56 16.40 0.81
N ASP A 285 33.71 15.72 0.76
CA ASP A 285 34.97 16.20 1.30
C ASP A 285 35.44 17.51 0.63
N LEU A 286 35.30 17.61 -0.69
CA LEU A 286 35.66 18.81 -1.43
C LEU A 286 34.85 20.03 -0.99
N TRP A 287 33.52 19.87 -0.92
CA TRP A 287 32.63 20.97 -0.55
C TRP A 287 32.73 21.31 0.94
N ARG A 288 32.93 20.32 1.82
CA ARG A 288 33.24 20.55 3.24
C ARG A 288 34.48 21.38 3.43
N ALA A 289 35.56 21.06 2.70
CA ALA A 289 36.81 21.82 2.77
C ALA A 289 36.66 23.25 2.24
N ALA A 290 35.73 23.47 1.30
CA ALA A 290 35.41 24.81 0.78
C ALA A 290 34.48 25.61 1.70
N GLY A 291 33.82 24.96 2.68
CA GLY A 291 32.78 25.58 3.52
C GLY A 291 31.48 25.83 2.80
N GLU A 292 31.23 25.13 1.69
CA GLU A 292 30.11 25.36 0.80
C GLU A 292 29.01 24.26 0.92
N PRO A 293 27.75 24.62 0.81
CA PRO A 293 26.65 23.66 0.79
C PRO A 293 26.68 22.78 -0.46
N VAL A 294 26.19 21.55 -0.33
CA VAL A 294 26.04 20.61 -1.46
C VAL A 294 24.69 19.96 -1.47
N HIS A 295 24.10 19.83 -2.65
CA HIS A 295 22.89 19.08 -2.87
C HIS A 295 23.21 17.63 -3.28
N LEU A 296 22.64 16.66 -2.57
CA LEU A 296 22.75 15.24 -2.90
C LEU A 296 21.41 14.73 -3.45
N SER A 297 21.44 14.17 -4.65
CA SER A 297 20.29 13.53 -5.25
C SER A 297 20.08 12.12 -4.67
N LEU A 298 18.83 11.61 -4.73
CA LEU A 298 18.52 10.23 -4.38
C LEU A 298 19.39 9.23 -5.18
N ARG A 299 19.64 9.55 -6.47
CA ARG A 299 20.50 8.74 -7.34
C ARG A 299 21.91 8.54 -6.77
N GLN A 300 22.55 9.60 -6.28
CA GLN A 300 23.87 9.51 -5.66
C GLN A 300 23.83 8.65 -4.41
N LEU A 301 22.86 8.88 -3.52
CA LEU A 301 22.73 8.16 -2.25
C LEU A 301 22.42 6.67 -2.41
N VAL A 302 21.78 6.25 -3.52
CA VAL A 302 21.44 4.84 -3.77
C VAL A 302 22.51 4.13 -4.60
N ARG A 303 23.08 4.80 -5.62
CA ARG A 303 24.04 4.16 -6.55
C ARG A 303 25.50 4.23 -6.13
N ASP A 304 25.83 5.24 -5.38
CA ASP A 304 27.22 5.54 -4.96
C ASP A 304 27.16 6.17 -3.55
N PRO A 305 26.61 5.45 -2.54
CA PRO A 305 26.46 5.99 -1.21
C PRO A 305 27.83 6.34 -0.59
N PRO A 306 27.93 7.50 0.11
CA PRO A 306 29.14 7.83 0.83
C PRO A 306 29.32 6.91 2.05
N ILE A 307 30.58 6.59 2.38
CA ILE A 307 30.93 5.89 3.62
C ILE A 307 31.02 6.93 4.74
N LEU A 308 30.17 6.78 5.76
CA LEU A 308 29.97 7.77 6.82
C LEU A 308 30.46 7.28 8.20
N ASP A 309 31.23 6.20 8.26
CA ASP A 309 31.73 5.58 9.51
C ASP A 309 32.47 6.56 10.42
N ALA A 310 33.08 7.60 9.85
CA ALA A 310 33.73 8.67 10.62
C ALA A 310 32.73 9.48 11.48
N LEU A 311 31.44 9.34 11.27
CA LEU A 311 30.39 10.00 12.03
C LEU A 311 29.85 9.17 13.19
N ALA A 312 30.37 7.97 13.44
CA ALA A 312 29.94 7.14 14.56
C ALA A 312 30.13 7.90 15.89
N GLY A 313 29.03 8.11 16.63
CA GLY A 313 29.00 8.91 17.87
C GLY A 313 29.11 10.43 17.69
N VAL A 314 29.25 10.92 16.46
CA VAL A 314 29.34 12.35 16.16
C VAL A 314 27.95 12.95 15.99
N ALA A 315 27.75 14.16 16.54
CA ALA A 315 26.50 14.89 16.33
C ALA A 315 26.40 15.38 14.87
N VAL A 316 25.29 15.02 14.20
CA VAL A 316 24.89 15.58 12.92
C VAL A 316 23.61 16.36 13.14
N PHE A 317 23.64 17.65 12.84
CA PHE A 317 22.50 18.54 13.05
C PHE A 317 21.55 18.48 11.85
N VAL A 318 20.26 18.59 12.13
CA VAL A 318 19.19 18.51 11.12
C VAL A 318 18.28 19.71 11.32
N CYS A 319 18.17 20.56 10.30
CA CYS A 319 17.26 21.71 10.29
C CYS A 319 16.16 21.56 9.24
N GLU A 320 15.11 22.32 9.39
CA GLU A 320 14.01 22.34 8.41
C GLU A 320 14.27 23.35 7.28
N ASN A 321 14.79 24.53 7.61
CA ASN A 321 14.86 25.68 6.71
C ASN A 321 16.24 25.81 6.05
N PRO A 322 16.32 25.95 4.71
CA PRO A 322 17.57 26.21 4.01
C PRO A 322 18.27 27.50 4.44
N ALA A 323 17.55 28.47 5.03
CA ALA A 323 18.16 29.71 5.55
C ALA A 323 19.19 29.44 6.65
N VAL A 324 18.99 28.39 7.47
CA VAL A 324 19.94 27.96 8.49
C VAL A 324 21.26 27.52 7.84
N VAL A 325 21.17 26.71 6.76
CA VAL A 325 22.34 26.24 6.02
C VAL A 325 23.09 27.38 5.36
N SER A 326 22.35 28.33 4.73
CA SER A 326 22.95 29.51 4.10
C SER A 326 23.72 30.35 5.12
N ALA A 327 23.09 30.64 6.26
CA ALA A 327 23.74 31.44 7.31
C ALA A 327 24.92 30.71 7.96
N ALA A 328 24.85 29.37 8.09
CA ALA A 328 25.96 28.58 8.57
C ALA A 328 27.15 28.58 7.59
N ALA A 329 26.91 28.48 6.28
CA ALA A 329 27.92 28.60 5.26
C ALA A 329 28.62 29.99 5.29
N ASP A 330 27.82 31.06 5.33
CA ASP A 330 28.31 32.42 5.33
C ASP A 330 29.13 32.78 6.59
N ARG A 331 28.81 32.21 7.76
CA ARG A 331 29.39 32.61 9.04
C ARG A 331 30.43 31.62 9.58
N LEU A 332 30.33 30.34 9.24
CA LEU A 332 31.15 29.27 9.80
C LEU A 332 32.05 28.62 8.76
N GLU A 333 31.74 28.75 7.49
CA GLU A 333 32.55 28.21 6.38
C GLU A 333 32.93 26.73 6.61
N ALA A 334 34.20 26.35 6.41
CA ALA A 334 34.70 25.00 6.65
C ALA A 334 34.73 24.59 8.14
N GLY A 335 34.50 25.52 9.07
CA GLY A 335 34.33 25.25 10.51
C GLY A 335 32.95 24.84 10.93
N CYS A 336 31.98 24.67 9.99
CA CYS A 336 30.67 24.21 10.32
C CYS A 336 30.62 22.70 10.65
N ARG A 337 29.97 22.34 11.76
CA ARG A 337 29.65 20.93 12.07
C ARG A 337 28.71 20.35 11.02
N PRO A 338 28.65 19.00 10.88
CA PRO A 338 27.76 18.33 9.95
C PRO A 338 26.31 18.80 10.11
N LEU A 339 25.74 19.36 9.05
CA LEU A 339 24.38 19.91 8.99
C LEU A 339 23.64 19.35 7.76
N VAL A 340 22.39 18.92 7.96
CA VAL A 340 21.48 18.43 6.93
C VAL A 340 20.21 19.26 6.98
N CYS A 341 19.72 19.76 5.84
CA CYS A 341 18.41 20.42 5.75
C CYS A 341 17.41 19.51 5.07
N VAL A 342 16.28 19.25 5.76
CA VAL A 342 15.21 18.38 5.22
C VAL A 342 14.24 19.13 4.32
N GLY A 343 14.13 20.46 4.44
CA GLY A 343 13.25 21.28 3.59
C GLY A 343 11.77 20.97 3.77
N GLY A 344 11.32 20.75 5.00
CA GLY A 344 9.97 20.29 5.35
C GLY A 344 9.92 18.79 5.65
N MET A 345 8.81 18.11 5.34
CA MET A 345 8.71 16.65 5.53
C MET A 345 9.80 15.95 4.70
N PRO A 346 10.65 15.08 5.29
CA PRO A 346 11.80 14.48 4.62
C PRO A 346 11.39 13.75 3.32
N ALA A 347 11.83 14.29 2.18
CA ALA A 347 11.69 13.63 0.88
C ALA A 347 12.64 12.42 0.77
N ALA A 348 12.52 11.62 -0.30
CA ALA A 348 13.26 10.36 -0.45
C ALA A 348 14.78 10.51 -0.32
N ALA A 349 15.38 11.59 -0.85
CA ALA A 349 16.82 11.83 -0.71
C ALA A 349 17.19 12.16 0.75
N ALA A 350 16.44 13.05 1.41
CA ALA A 350 16.65 13.37 2.82
C ALA A 350 16.45 12.12 3.71
N ALA A 351 15.38 11.35 3.49
CA ALA A 351 15.12 10.11 4.22
C ALA A 351 16.24 9.06 4.02
N SER A 352 16.78 8.93 2.79
CA SER A 352 17.90 8.02 2.51
C SER A 352 19.18 8.47 3.21
N LEU A 353 19.50 9.77 3.18
CA LEU A 353 20.67 10.28 3.87
C LEU A 353 20.56 10.14 5.38
N LEU A 354 19.41 10.51 5.97
CA LEU A 354 19.20 10.38 7.43
C LEU A 354 19.33 8.92 7.89
N ARG A 355 18.89 7.96 7.07
CA ARG A 355 19.08 6.53 7.36
C ARG A 355 20.55 6.15 7.28
N LEU A 356 21.27 6.52 6.22
CA LEU A 356 22.72 6.25 6.10
C LEU A 356 23.51 6.83 7.28
N LEU A 357 23.15 8.02 7.76
CA LEU A 357 23.76 8.63 8.95
C LEU A 357 23.45 7.86 10.24
N ALA A 358 22.19 7.46 10.42
CA ALA A 358 21.77 6.66 11.59
C ALA A 358 22.46 5.28 11.58
N ASP A 359 22.51 4.60 10.43
CA ASP A 359 23.16 3.30 10.25
C ASP A 359 24.69 3.38 10.50
N ALA A 360 25.31 4.50 10.18
CA ALA A 360 26.70 4.78 10.51
C ALA A 360 26.93 5.13 12.00
N GLY A 361 25.86 5.15 12.81
CA GLY A 361 25.95 5.46 14.24
C GLY A 361 26.07 6.94 14.58
N ALA A 362 25.75 7.86 13.67
CA ALA A 362 25.71 9.28 13.94
C ALA A 362 24.58 9.64 14.93
N VAL A 363 24.81 10.65 15.77
CA VAL A 363 23.80 11.18 16.70
C VAL A 363 23.07 12.32 15.99
N LEU A 364 21.88 12.02 15.43
CA LEU A 364 21.06 13.02 14.76
C LEU A 364 20.44 13.96 15.77
N ARG A 365 20.53 15.28 15.55
CA ARG A 365 19.95 16.33 16.39
C ARG A 365 19.07 17.22 15.56
N TYR A 366 17.75 17.21 15.81
CA TYR A 366 16.75 17.90 15.00
C TYR A 366 16.26 19.19 15.65
N HIS A 367 16.19 20.26 14.86
CA HIS A 367 15.44 21.49 15.08
C HIS A 367 14.53 21.78 13.90
N GLY A 368 13.43 22.49 14.14
CA GLY A 368 12.50 22.94 13.12
C GLY A 368 11.67 24.12 13.61
N ASP A 369 10.74 24.61 12.79
CA ASP A 369 9.85 25.69 13.18
C ASP A 369 9.00 25.29 14.37
N PHE A 370 8.82 26.19 15.34
CA PHE A 370 7.88 26.02 16.43
C PHE A 370 6.46 26.33 15.94
N ASP A 371 5.91 25.38 15.20
CA ASP A 371 4.52 25.34 14.77
C ASP A 371 4.03 23.89 14.62
N TRP A 372 2.75 23.70 14.24
CA TRP A 372 2.19 22.36 14.10
C TRP A 372 2.83 21.54 12.97
N GLY A 373 3.30 22.21 11.91
CA GLY A 373 4.03 21.59 10.79
C GLY A 373 5.39 21.06 11.26
N GLY A 374 6.17 21.93 11.92
CA GLY A 374 7.47 21.57 12.49
C GLY A 374 7.38 20.44 13.51
N LEU A 375 6.35 20.43 14.39
CA LEU A 375 6.11 19.29 15.30
C LEU A 375 5.80 17.98 14.57
N ALA A 376 5.04 18.02 13.48
CA ALA A 376 4.76 16.83 12.68
C ALA A 376 6.03 16.28 12.00
N ILE A 377 6.89 17.16 11.53
CA ILE A 377 8.19 16.81 10.95
C ILE A 377 9.11 16.24 12.03
N ALA A 378 9.21 16.90 13.18
CA ALA A 378 9.98 16.45 14.33
C ALA A 378 9.58 15.03 14.79
N ASN A 379 8.29 14.79 14.95
CA ASN A 379 7.76 13.46 15.27
C ASN A 379 8.19 12.40 14.24
N THR A 380 8.22 12.77 12.96
CA THR A 380 8.66 11.87 11.90
C THR A 380 10.16 11.59 11.99
N VAL A 381 10.98 12.64 12.15
CA VAL A 381 12.44 12.51 12.17
C VAL A 381 12.92 11.78 13.44
N THR A 382 12.32 12.07 14.59
CA THR A 382 12.64 11.39 15.85
C THR A 382 12.22 9.92 15.83
N THR A 383 11.00 9.61 15.37
CA THR A 383 10.48 8.24 15.38
C THR A 383 11.16 7.34 14.34
N ARG A 384 11.46 7.88 13.13
CA ARG A 384 11.96 7.07 12.02
C ARG A 384 13.47 6.93 11.97
N PHE A 385 14.20 7.93 12.46
CA PHE A 385 15.66 8.00 12.32
C PHE A 385 16.37 8.14 13.67
N GLY A 386 15.63 8.06 14.80
CA GLY A 386 16.20 8.13 16.12
C GLY A 386 16.79 9.50 16.49
N ALA A 387 16.43 10.57 15.79
CA ALA A 387 16.92 11.90 16.10
C ALA A 387 16.44 12.36 17.49
N VAL A 388 17.30 13.12 18.18
CA VAL A 388 16.96 13.77 19.44
C VAL A 388 16.69 15.26 19.21
N PRO A 389 15.82 15.90 20.03
CA PRO A 389 15.56 17.34 19.92
C PRO A 389 16.87 18.14 20.10
N TRP A 390 17.04 19.16 19.26
CA TRP A 390 18.12 20.14 19.33
C TRP A 390 17.54 21.53 19.56
N ARG A 391 17.69 22.05 20.77
CA ARG A 391 17.03 23.30 21.19
C ARG A 391 15.54 23.34 20.85
N TYR A 392 14.85 22.19 20.87
CA TYR A 392 13.51 22.02 20.37
C TYR A 392 12.61 21.43 21.47
N ASP A 393 12.39 22.24 22.51
CA ASP A 393 11.59 21.94 23.70
C ASP A 393 10.85 23.19 24.17
N ARG A 394 9.99 23.03 25.18
CA ARG A 394 9.21 24.10 25.79
C ARG A 394 10.07 25.29 26.18
N ALA A 395 11.19 25.07 26.87
CA ALA A 395 12.00 26.14 27.40
C ALA A 395 12.68 26.97 26.30
N HIS A 396 13.04 26.35 25.18
CA HIS A 396 13.60 27.04 24.02
C HIS A 396 12.52 27.83 23.28
N TYR A 397 11.33 27.26 23.12
CA TYR A 397 10.20 27.97 22.54
C TYR A 397 9.82 29.22 23.35
N GLU A 398 9.64 29.10 24.66
CA GLU A 398 9.26 30.24 25.53
C GLU A 398 10.32 31.36 25.53
N ARG A 399 11.61 31.02 25.46
CA ARG A 399 12.70 32.01 25.30
C ARG A 399 12.69 32.73 23.96
N ALA A 400 12.20 32.09 22.94
CA ALA A 400 12.11 32.68 21.59
C ALA A 400 10.89 33.58 21.40
N LEU A 401 9.96 33.59 22.35
CA LEU A 401 8.76 34.44 22.29
C LEU A 401 9.14 35.93 22.40
N ARG A 402 8.66 36.74 21.46
CA ARG A 402 8.89 38.18 21.40
C ARG A 402 7.68 38.89 20.78
N PRO A 403 7.47 40.18 21.03
CA PRO A 403 6.42 40.95 20.38
C PRO A 403 6.52 40.93 18.85
N GLY A 404 5.39 40.78 18.16
CA GLY A 404 5.32 40.84 16.71
C GLY A 404 5.43 39.49 16.00
N LEU A 405 5.50 38.35 16.74
CA LEU A 405 5.42 37.02 16.15
C LEU A 405 4.06 36.78 15.49
N ALA A 406 4.07 36.00 14.42
CA ALA A 406 2.84 35.59 13.75
C ALA A 406 2.04 34.59 14.59
N GLY A 407 0.71 34.65 14.49
CA GLY A 407 -0.17 33.71 15.20
C GLY A 407 -0.03 32.28 14.66
N LEU A 408 -0.11 31.33 15.58
CA LEU A 408 -0.11 29.91 15.26
C LEU A 408 -1.41 29.51 14.55
N THR A 409 -1.29 28.80 13.43
CA THR A 409 -2.42 28.35 12.60
C THR A 409 -2.33 26.85 12.34
N GLY A 410 -3.45 26.22 11.97
CA GLY A 410 -3.49 24.80 11.63
C GLY A 410 -4.11 23.94 12.74
N ARG A 411 -4.01 22.63 12.57
CA ARG A 411 -4.50 21.65 13.56
C ARG A 411 -3.40 21.35 14.58
N PRO A 412 -3.73 21.30 15.87
CA PRO A 412 -2.78 20.88 16.91
C PRO A 412 -2.16 19.51 16.61
N VAL A 413 -0.88 19.41 16.91
CA VAL A 413 -0.08 18.18 16.80
C VAL A 413 0.66 17.98 18.12
N ASP A 414 0.54 16.79 18.71
CA ASP A 414 1.27 16.46 19.92
C ASP A 414 2.76 16.28 19.62
N ALA A 415 3.64 16.91 20.40
CA ALA A 415 5.07 16.65 20.36
C ALA A 415 5.37 15.36 21.15
N ARG A 416 5.58 14.25 20.48
CA ARG A 416 5.79 12.93 21.11
C ARG A 416 7.06 12.86 21.94
N PHE A 417 8.04 13.70 21.64
CA PHE A 417 9.33 13.79 22.32
C PHE A 417 9.33 14.78 23.49
N ASP A 418 8.38 15.72 23.53
CA ASP A 418 8.19 16.71 24.60
C ASP A 418 6.72 17.19 24.63
N PRO A 419 5.83 16.53 25.38
CA PRO A 419 4.42 16.94 25.49
C PRO A 419 4.23 18.38 25.99
N ASP A 420 5.12 18.88 26.85
CA ASP A 420 5.04 20.24 27.40
C ASP A 420 5.22 21.31 26.30
N LEU A 421 5.92 20.98 25.22
CA LEU A 421 6.08 21.89 24.07
C LEU A 421 4.75 22.09 23.32
N SER A 422 3.98 21.03 23.08
CA SER A 422 2.66 21.16 22.45
C SER A 422 1.68 21.94 23.30
N ASP A 423 1.76 21.81 24.62
CA ASP A 423 0.96 22.59 25.56
C ASP A 423 1.34 24.07 25.50
N ALA A 424 2.62 24.40 25.50
CA ALA A 424 3.10 25.79 25.39
C ALA A 424 2.69 26.45 24.06
N LEU A 425 2.77 25.73 22.93
CA LEU A 425 2.27 26.21 21.64
C LEU A 425 0.77 26.50 21.66
N SER A 426 -0.02 25.64 22.31
CA SER A 426 -1.45 25.81 22.48
C SER A 426 -1.80 27.00 23.40
N GLU A 427 -1.00 27.23 24.45
CA GLU A 427 -1.14 28.32 25.41
C GLU A 427 -0.82 29.68 24.81
N HIS A 428 0.39 29.81 24.21
CA HIS A 428 0.89 31.09 23.71
C HIS A 428 0.35 31.43 22.32
N ARG A 429 0.10 30.44 21.48
CA ARG A 429 -0.49 30.59 20.14
C ARG A 429 0.33 31.43 19.15
N TYR A 430 1.64 31.45 19.27
CA TYR A 430 2.57 32.08 18.34
C TYR A 430 3.42 31.03 17.66
N ARG A 431 3.75 31.24 16.37
CA ARG A 431 4.76 30.48 15.68
C ARG A 431 6.12 31.18 15.79
N VAL A 432 7.17 30.40 15.87
CA VAL A 432 8.56 30.89 15.83
C VAL A 432 9.28 30.11 14.74
N GLU A 433 9.72 30.83 13.71
CA GLU A 433 10.47 30.28 12.60
C GLU A 433 11.97 30.11 12.97
N GLU A 434 12.67 29.15 12.34
CA GLU A 434 14.10 28.87 12.61
C GLU A 434 14.97 30.14 12.47
N GLU A 435 14.63 31.04 11.57
CA GLU A 435 15.34 32.33 11.40
C GLU A 435 15.29 33.22 12.65
N ALA A 436 14.28 33.07 13.46
CA ALA A 436 14.13 33.84 14.69
C ALA A 436 15.10 33.44 15.80
N VAL A 437 15.63 32.20 15.74
CA VAL A 437 16.56 31.60 16.70
C VAL A 437 17.92 31.26 16.07
N LEU A 438 18.20 31.79 14.90
CA LEU A 438 19.36 31.47 14.06
C LEU A 438 20.69 31.60 14.80
N ASP A 439 20.90 32.68 15.56
CA ASP A 439 22.16 32.91 16.29
C ASP A 439 22.43 31.81 17.34
N ASP A 440 21.39 31.33 18.01
CA ASP A 440 21.48 30.22 18.96
C ASP A 440 21.85 28.90 18.26
N LEU A 441 21.24 28.64 17.08
CA LEU A 441 21.54 27.44 16.29
C LEU A 441 22.98 27.48 15.78
N LEU A 442 23.42 28.59 15.25
CA LEU A 442 24.78 28.74 14.72
C LEU A 442 25.83 28.59 15.80
N ALA A 443 25.57 29.01 17.03
CA ALA A 443 26.53 28.84 18.13
C ALA A 443 26.84 27.35 18.41
N ASP A 444 25.89 26.43 18.22
CA ASP A 444 26.12 25.00 18.41
C ASP A 444 26.79 24.33 17.19
N LEU A 445 26.76 24.99 16.03
CA LEU A 445 27.31 24.47 14.78
C LEU A 445 28.83 24.79 14.62
N ILE A 446 29.44 25.54 15.54
CA ILE A 446 30.85 25.82 15.52
C ILE A 446 31.63 24.54 15.84
N SER A 447 32.53 24.11 14.96
CA SER A 447 33.44 23.01 15.23
C SER A 447 34.52 23.48 16.23
N ASP A 448 34.88 22.61 17.16
CA ASP A 448 36.06 22.85 17.93
C ASP A 448 37.27 22.94 16.97
N PRO A 449 38.21 23.92 17.15
CA PRO A 449 39.38 23.99 16.29
C PRO A 449 40.09 22.64 16.35
N PRO A 450 40.67 22.15 15.21
CA PRO A 450 41.45 20.92 15.23
C PRO A 450 42.52 21.04 16.28
N ALA A 451 42.66 20.05 17.15
CA ALA A 451 43.71 20.01 18.15
C ALA A 451 45.06 20.22 17.43
N ASP A 452 45.78 21.25 17.83
CA ASP A 452 47.06 21.58 17.23
C ASP A 452 47.99 20.36 17.34
N PRO A 453 48.46 19.76 16.21
CA PRO A 453 49.32 18.59 16.26
C PRO A 453 50.70 18.88 16.90
N GLY A 454 50.96 20.16 17.31
CA GLY A 454 52.18 20.62 17.94
C GLY A 454 52.24 20.58 19.47
N SER A 455 51.10 20.29 20.18
CA SER A 455 51.10 20.19 21.66
C SER A 455 51.36 18.76 22.14
N ALA A 456 52.46 18.16 21.79
CA ALA A 456 52.98 17.00 22.51
C ALA A 456 53.32 17.43 23.95
N PRO A 457 52.87 16.72 25.01
CA PRO A 457 53.25 17.06 26.37
C PRO A 457 54.80 16.96 26.49
N SER A 458 55.43 18.09 26.88
CA SER A 458 56.82 18.15 27.25
C SER A 458 57.13 17.05 28.27
N VAL A 459 57.82 16.02 27.86
CA VAL A 459 58.40 15.04 28.78
C VAL A 459 59.45 15.76 29.61
N ALA A 460 59.10 16.05 30.86
CA ALA A 460 60.07 16.54 31.83
C ALA A 460 61.20 15.52 31.97
N SER A 461 62.37 15.86 31.49
CA SER A 461 63.61 15.11 31.74
C SER A 461 63.90 15.17 33.24
N SER A 462 63.71 14.08 33.94
CA SER A 462 64.28 13.85 35.27
C SER A 462 65.68 13.36 35.07
N ASP A 463 66.65 14.24 35.27
CA ASP A 463 68.03 13.89 35.44
C ASP A 463 68.26 13.08 36.72
N PRO A 464 69.02 12.01 36.73
CA PRO A 464 69.42 11.29 37.95
C PRO A 464 70.65 11.87 38.55
N HIS A 465 70.60 12.22 39.85
CA HIS A 465 71.71 12.22 40.74
C HIS A 465 71.47 11.22 41.86
#